data_e633432ef4d1e50f576b5fdfb3590b15
#
_entry.id   e633432ef4d1e50f576b5fdfb3590b15
#
_cell.length_a   1.000
_cell.length_b   1.000
_cell.length_c   1.000
_cell.angle_alpha   90.00
_cell.angle_beta   90.00
_cell.angle_gamma   90.00
#
_symmetry.space_group_name_H-M   'P 1'
#
loop_
_entity.id
_entity.type
_entity.pdbx_description
1 polymer ?
#
loop_
_entity_poly.entity_id
_entity_poly.type
_entity_poly.pdbx_seq_one_letter_code
_entity_poly.pdbx_strand_id
1 'polypeptide(L)'
;MRKFSTFLLVICVFNQAISQTVFKFDFTGYTGTSPTLTASTGSATLNHSGLTNFFEDACTGQGFAANGWDANDYIQIKTSTVGFLGPFSFGFDYRMSDIDLGNFDIRVSTDGNSFTTIGNLNATGPTAGCNGISPLTLSSAYNNQPNLYLRIFKLNNAVTALNRLRLDNITLQATALPVELTYFQTEVADNQKINIRWETATEINSSHFVLERSRDAANYKSIANIEAAGSSNTTKKYSFTDESALFGTNYYRLSQIDRDGTKQIFRPQAVIIDDTYLPFGVFPNPSTATNFNVKVEDSDEASLNLTDFSGRVIPLNINKLTQTILEIMPLEFLKSGTYILEVQTLGSLKKHKILILE
;
A
#
# COMPACT_ATOMS: atom_id res chain seq x y z
N MET A 1 16.40 14.95 -41.13
CA MET A 1 16.62 15.17 -39.69
C MET A 1 15.47 15.98 -39.12
N ARG A 2 14.48 15.33 -38.55
CA ARG A 2 13.39 16.02 -37.82
C ARG A 2 13.66 15.84 -36.33
N LYS A 3 13.95 16.97 -35.66
CA LYS A 3 14.13 17.01 -34.21
C LYS A 3 12.75 16.85 -33.56
N PHE A 4 12.51 15.72 -32.87
CA PHE A 4 11.39 15.58 -31.96
C PHE A 4 11.73 16.30 -30.66
N SER A 5 11.06 17.40 -30.40
CA SER A 5 11.12 18.11 -29.13
C SER A 5 10.23 17.37 -28.13
N THR A 6 10.87 16.72 -27.16
CA THR A 6 10.18 16.04 -26.07
C THR A 6 9.66 17.11 -25.11
N PHE A 7 8.35 17.41 -25.16
CA PHE A 7 7.70 18.27 -24.19
C PHE A 7 7.55 17.47 -22.87
N LEU A 8 8.39 17.79 -21.89
CA LEU A 8 8.27 17.24 -20.54
C LEU A 8 7.12 17.97 -19.84
N LEU A 9 5.92 17.42 -19.88
CA LEU A 9 4.79 17.91 -19.12
C LEU A 9 4.95 17.45 -17.67
N VAL A 10 5.50 18.29 -16.80
CA VAL A 10 5.50 18.08 -15.36
C VAL A 10 4.08 18.30 -14.85
N ILE A 11 3.30 17.24 -14.73
CA ILE A 11 2.03 17.27 -14.01
C ILE A 11 2.39 17.09 -12.53
N CYS A 12 2.34 18.21 -11.78
CA CYS A 12 2.31 18.14 -10.32
C CYS A 12 1.02 17.43 -9.89
N VAL A 13 1.13 16.15 -9.58
CA VAL A 13 0.07 15.46 -8.84
C VAL A 13 0.16 15.98 -7.40
N PHE A 14 -0.80 16.79 -6.97
CA PHE A 14 -0.98 17.12 -5.57
C PHE A 14 -1.39 15.83 -4.85
N ASN A 15 -0.40 15.10 -4.32
CA ASN A 15 -0.66 14.05 -3.36
C ASN A 15 -1.16 14.73 -2.08
N GLN A 16 -2.43 14.55 -1.76
CA GLN A 16 -2.94 14.93 -0.44
C GLN A 16 -2.25 14.03 0.58
N ALA A 17 -1.59 14.65 1.56
CA ALA A 17 -1.03 13.92 2.69
C ALA A 17 -2.17 13.22 3.44
N ILE A 18 -2.14 11.91 3.48
CA ILE A 18 -3.11 11.09 4.21
C ILE A 18 -2.61 11.00 5.65
N SER A 19 -3.47 11.37 6.61
CA SER A 19 -3.15 11.21 8.03
C SER A 19 -3.21 9.73 8.40
N GLN A 20 -2.15 9.23 9.02
CA GLN A 20 -2.05 7.84 9.47
C GLN A 20 -2.06 7.76 11.00
N THR A 21 -2.89 6.90 11.57
CA THR A 21 -2.98 6.71 13.01
C THR A 21 -1.80 5.89 13.53
N VAL A 22 -0.96 6.48 14.38
CA VAL A 22 0.10 5.76 15.11
C VAL A 22 -0.52 4.92 16.22
N PHE A 23 -1.42 5.52 17.00
CA PHE A 23 -2.26 4.82 17.98
C PHE A 23 -3.54 5.58 18.26
N LYS A 24 -4.55 4.84 18.78
CA LYS A 24 -5.78 5.38 19.33
C LYS A 24 -6.20 4.57 20.57
N PHE A 25 -6.61 5.27 21.64
CA PHE A 25 -7.36 4.73 22.76
C PHE A 25 -8.78 5.28 22.68
N ASP A 26 -9.78 4.43 22.53
CA ASP A 26 -11.22 4.77 22.54
C ASP A 26 -11.95 4.18 23.75
N PHE A 27 -11.24 3.41 24.58
CA PHE A 27 -11.68 2.80 25.83
C PHE A 27 -12.97 1.94 25.75
N THR A 28 -13.46 1.65 24.55
CA THR A 28 -14.66 0.82 24.38
C THR A 28 -14.42 -0.60 24.91
N GLY A 29 -15.29 -1.06 25.81
CA GLY A 29 -15.22 -2.39 26.38
C GLY A 29 -14.21 -2.59 27.53
N TYR A 30 -13.51 -1.55 27.96
CA TYR A 30 -12.67 -1.62 29.15
C TYR A 30 -13.52 -1.61 30.42
N THR A 31 -13.17 -2.48 31.40
CA THR A 31 -13.85 -2.58 32.68
C THR A 31 -12.83 -2.76 33.81
N GLY A 32 -13.15 -2.26 35.00
CA GLY A 32 -12.32 -2.40 36.23
C GLY A 32 -11.19 -1.39 36.31
N THR A 33 -10.17 -1.72 37.08
CA THR A 33 -8.96 -0.92 37.30
C THR A 33 -7.78 -1.71 36.76
N SER A 34 -7.06 -1.18 35.78
CA SER A 34 -5.83 -1.78 35.28
C SER A 34 -4.70 -0.75 35.32
N PRO A 35 -3.53 -1.08 35.85
CA PRO A 35 -2.41 -0.14 35.90
C PRO A 35 -1.80 0.13 34.53
N THR A 36 -2.10 -0.72 33.56
CA THR A 36 -1.60 -0.59 32.19
C THR A 36 -2.67 -0.98 31.20
N LEU A 37 -2.90 -0.14 30.20
CA LEU A 37 -3.85 -0.35 29.13
C LEU A 37 -3.13 -0.41 27.79
N THR A 38 -3.70 -1.13 26.84
CA THR A 38 -3.22 -1.18 25.43
C THR A 38 -4.14 -0.39 24.53
N ALA A 39 -3.60 0.21 23.48
CA ALA A 39 -4.37 0.96 22.52
C ALA A 39 -5.36 0.06 21.76
N SER A 40 -6.51 0.62 21.37
CA SER A 40 -7.51 -0.03 20.51
C SER A 40 -7.05 -0.10 19.05
N THR A 41 -6.20 0.83 18.66
CA THR A 41 -5.56 0.86 17.32
C THR A 41 -4.10 1.21 17.48
N GLY A 42 -3.23 0.54 16.74
CA GLY A 42 -1.78 0.73 16.81
C GLY A 42 -1.14 0.02 18.00
N SER A 43 0.11 0.37 18.29
CA SER A 43 0.90 -0.25 19.35
C SER A 43 1.30 0.80 20.40
N ALA A 44 0.47 0.97 21.40
CA ALA A 44 0.77 1.85 22.53
C ALA A 44 0.26 1.26 23.85
N THR A 45 0.93 1.64 24.95
CA THR A 45 0.51 1.33 26.30
C THR A 45 0.31 2.61 27.08
N LEU A 46 -0.73 2.67 27.92
CA LEU A 46 -1.01 3.76 28.83
C LEU A 46 -0.84 3.27 30.26
N ASN A 47 -0.10 4.01 31.07
CA ASN A 47 0.06 3.81 32.49
C ASN A 47 -0.02 5.15 33.24
N HIS A 48 -0.01 5.13 34.57
CA HIS A 48 -0.09 6.30 35.39
C HIS A 48 0.74 6.15 36.68
N SER A 49 1.01 7.27 37.34
CA SER A 49 1.71 7.32 38.60
C SER A 49 0.84 8.10 39.64
N GLY A 50 0.71 7.58 40.84
CA GLY A 50 0.02 8.24 41.96
C GLY A 50 -1.50 8.19 41.93
N LEU A 51 -2.12 7.79 40.85
CA LEU A 51 -3.55 7.92 40.59
C LEU A 51 -4.34 6.64 40.85
N THR A 52 -5.61 6.81 41.21
CA THR A 52 -6.61 5.75 41.13
C THR A 52 -7.39 5.91 39.84
N ASN A 53 -7.34 4.87 38.96
CA ASN A 53 -8.03 4.88 37.68
C ASN A 53 -9.28 3.99 37.69
N PHE A 54 -10.22 4.31 36.83
CA PHE A 54 -11.44 3.55 36.57
C PHE A 54 -12.01 3.97 35.22
N PHE A 55 -13.07 3.29 34.78
CA PHE A 55 -13.75 3.62 33.54
C PHE A 55 -15.16 4.09 33.82
N GLU A 56 -15.53 5.22 33.27
CA GLU A 56 -16.88 5.80 33.39
C GLU A 56 -17.23 6.56 32.10
N ASP A 57 -18.49 7.03 32.01
CA ASP A 57 -18.93 7.83 30.89
C ASP A 57 -18.06 9.07 30.71
N ALA A 58 -17.44 9.19 29.58
CA ALA A 58 -16.59 10.30 29.18
C ALA A 58 -17.23 11.08 28.01
N CYS A 59 -16.53 11.25 26.90
CA CYS A 59 -16.96 12.09 25.78
C CYS A 59 -17.83 11.35 24.78
N THR A 60 -17.40 10.17 24.36
CA THR A 60 -18.07 9.37 23.32
C THR A 60 -18.44 7.98 23.82
N GLY A 61 -18.80 7.85 25.08
CA GLY A 61 -19.06 6.58 25.76
C GLY A 61 -18.14 6.42 26.96
N GLN A 62 -17.55 5.23 27.09
CA GLN A 62 -16.65 4.92 28.18
C GLN A 62 -15.27 5.56 27.96
N GLY A 63 -14.72 6.21 28.99
CA GLY A 63 -13.39 6.81 28.95
C GLY A 63 -12.55 6.45 30.16
N PHE A 64 -11.27 6.76 30.09
CA PHE A 64 -10.34 6.62 31.20
C PHE A 64 -10.53 7.76 32.19
N ALA A 65 -10.87 7.44 33.44
CA ALA A 65 -11.02 8.41 34.50
C ALA A 65 -9.95 8.20 35.58
N ALA A 66 -9.40 9.29 36.06
CA ALA A 66 -8.41 9.26 37.12
C ALA A 66 -8.71 10.34 38.19
N ASN A 67 -8.55 9.97 39.47
CA ASN A 67 -8.63 10.86 40.60
C ASN A 67 -7.41 10.71 41.51
N GLY A 68 -7.34 11.53 42.56
CA GLY A 68 -6.21 11.54 43.50
C GLY A 68 -4.98 12.26 42.93
N TRP A 69 -5.19 13.27 42.11
CA TRP A 69 -4.12 14.03 41.47
C TRP A 69 -3.33 14.88 42.44
N ASP A 70 -2.06 14.55 42.65
CA ASP A 70 -1.08 15.38 43.36
C ASP A 70 -0.05 15.97 42.37
N ALA A 71 0.73 16.95 42.85
CA ALA A 71 1.81 17.49 42.03
C ALA A 71 2.80 16.39 41.65
N ASN A 72 3.21 16.40 40.39
CA ASN A 72 4.06 15.42 39.71
C ASN A 72 3.40 14.08 39.31
N ASP A 73 2.12 13.89 39.60
CA ASP A 73 1.38 12.76 39.04
C ASP A 73 1.23 12.90 37.55
N TYR A 74 1.11 11.77 36.86
CA TYR A 74 0.98 11.77 35.41
C TYR A 74 0.23 10.56 34.89
N ILE A 75 -0.35 10.75 33.71
CA ILE A 75 -0.73 9.68 32.79
C ILE A 75 0.34 9.64 31.71
N GLN A 76 0.89 8.47 31.43
CA GLN A 76 1.92 8.28 30.44
C GLN A 76 1.49 7.28 29.36
N ILE A 77 1.70 7.65 28.11
CA ILE A 77 1.55 6.78 26.95
C ILE A 77 2.94 6.49 26.43
N LYS A 78 3.25 5.20 26.24
CA LYS A 78 4.47 4.72 25.59
C LYS A 78 4.09 4.11 24.25
N THR A 79 4.76 4.52 23.19
CA THR A 79 4.59 3.99 21.83
C THR A 79 5.92 3.98 21.09
N SER A 80 5.89 3.60 19.81
CA SER A 80 6.99 3.71 18.87
C SER A 80 6.54 4.51 17.66
N THR A 81 7.43 5.33 17.11
CA THR A 81 7.22 6.01 15.84
C THR A 81 8.10 5.43 14.72
N VAL A 82 8.65 4.23 14.94
CA VAL A 82 9.39 3.51 13.89
C VAL A 82 8.47 3.26 12.70
N GLY A 83 8.91 3.70 11.54
CA GLY A 83 8.13 3.63 10.32
C GLY A 83 7.14 4.78 10.10
N PHE A 84 7.09 5.75 11.00
CA PHE A 84 6.26 6.94 10.83
C PHE A 84 7.13 8.19 10.66
N LEU A 85 6.65 9.08 9.82
CA LEU A 85 7.26 10.39 9.61
C LEU A 85 6.29 11.49 10.06
N GLY A 86 6.81 12.44 10.84
CA GLY A 86 6.07 13.63 11.27
C GLY A 86 6.06 14.75 10.23
N PRO A 87 5.36 15.82 10.53
CA PRO A 87 4.91 16.17 11.86
C PRO A 87 3.81 15.23 12.38
N PHE A 88 3.87 14.93 13.69
CA PHE A 88 2.81 14.18 14.36
C PHE A 88 1.81 15.11 15.00
N SER A 89 0.57 14.67 15.09
CA SER A 89 -0.53 15.38 15.73
C SER A 89 -1.03 14.56 16.93
N PHE A 90 -0.82 15.06 18.14
CA PHE A 90 -1.29 14.45 19.38
C PHE A 90 -2.51 15.17 19.90
N GLY A 91 -3.57 14.43 20.23
CA GLY A 91 -4.81 14.99 20.73
C GLY A 91 -5.59 14.03 21.62
N PHE A 92 -6.49 14.56 22.39
CA PHE A 92 -7.45 13.81 23.20
C PHE A 92 -8.66 14.67 23.55
N ASP A 93 -9.77 14.01 23.84
CA ASP A 93 -10.94 14.62 24.45
C ASP A 93 -10.87 14.49 25.95
N TYR A 94 -11.38 15.50 26.67
CA TYR A 94 -11.42 15.47 28.12
C TYR A 94 -12.72 16.04 28.66
N ARG A 95 -13.07 15.55 29.85
CA ARG A 95 -14.17 16.06 30.67
C ARG A 95 -13.74 16.10 32.13
N MET A 96 -14.15 17.15 32.86
CA MET A 96 -13.89 17.29 34.29
C MET A 96 -15.19 17.31 35.07
N SER A 97 -15.18 16.74 36.27
CA SER A 97 -16.23 16.98 37.28
C SER A 97 -15.91 18.24 38.09
N ASP A 98 -16.90 18.88 38.44
CA ASP A 98 -17.21 20.03 39.30
C ASP A 98 -16.14 20.98 39.88
N ILE A 99 -14.83 20.70 39.87
CA ILE A 99 -13.84 21.55 40.53
C ILE A 99 -12.54 21.65 39.75
N ASP A 100 -11.84 22.75 39.94
CA ASP A 100 -10.56 23.09 39.35
C ASP A 100 -9.47 22.04 39.67
N LEU A 101 -8.99 21.35 38.65
CA LEU A 101 -7.83 20.46 38.73
C LEU A 101 -6.50 21.20 38.57
N GLY A 102 -6.54 22.48 38.18
CA GLY A 102 -5.37 23.28 37.87
C GLY A 102 -4.70 22.93 36.55
N ASN A 103 -3.40 23.13 36.47
CA ASN A 103 -2.66 23.08 35.25
C ASN A 103 -1.95 21.72 35.03
N PHE A 104 -1.97 21.28 33.80
CA PHE A 104 -1.20 20.14 33.31
C PHE A 104 -0.29 20.55 32.16
N ASP A 105 0.93 20.03 32.14
CA ASP A 105 1.78 20.05 30.97
C ASP A 105 1.54 18.81 30.14
N ILE A 106 1.53 18.98 28.82
CA ILE A 106 1.65 17.90 27.90
C ILE A 106 3.11 17.80 27.47
N ARG A 107 3.75 16.68 27.79
CA ARG A 107 5.19 16.50 27.67
C ARG A 107 5.54 15.31 26.77
N VAL A 108 6.67 15.39 26.06
CA VAL A 108 7.17 14.33 25.19
C VAL A 108 8.63 14.01 25.53
N SER A 109 9.00 12.74 25.37
CA SER A 109 10.36 12.24 25.58
C SER A 109 10.65 11.04 24.67
N THR A 110 11.91 10.80 24.34
CA THR A 110 12.38 9.57 23.64
C THR A 110 13.14 8.63 24.58
N ASP A 111 13.59 9.11 25.73
CA ASP A 111 14.34 8.33 26.73
C ASP A 111 13.53 7.97 27.98
N GLY A 112 12.34 8.58 28.15
CA GLY A 112 11.47 8.39 29.30
C GLY A 112 11.91 9.14 30.57
N ASN A 113 13.01 9.89 30.53
CA ASN A 113 13.59 10.63 31.66
C ASN A 113 13.57 12.14 31.41
N SER A 114 14.06 12.58 30.26
CA SER A 114 14.12 14.01 29.90
C SER A 114 12.91 14.37 29.06
N PHE A 115 12.03 15.22 29.61
CA PHE A 115 10.77 15.59 28.97
C PHE A 115 10.77 17.04 28.52
N THR A 116 10.25 17.27 27.30
CA THR A 116 10.00 18.61 26.75
C THR A 116 8.49 18.88 26.77
N THR A 117 8.09 20.04 27.24
CA THR A 117 6.68 20.49 27.20
C THR A 117 6.33 20.91 25.79
N ILE A 118 5.24 20.35 25.26
CA ILE A 118 4.71 20.63 23.91
C ILE A 118 3.36 21.34 23.94
N GLY A 119 2.73 21.42 25.10
CA GLY A 119 1.45 22.10 25.28
C GLY A 119 1.02 22.07 26.75
N ASN A 120 -0.10 22.73 27.00
CA ASN A 120 -0.68 22.83 28.34
C ASN A 120 -2.18 22.54 28.29
N LEU A 121 -2.70 21.94 29.35
CA LEU A 121 -4.12 21.82 29.63
C LEU A 121 -4.41 22.62 30.91
N ASN A 122 -5.22 23.65 30.76
CA ASN A 122 -5.73 24.40 31.92
C ASN A 122 -7.08 23.80 32.32
N ALA A 123 -7.05 22.99 33.35
CA ALA A 123 -8.22 22.27 33.86
C ALA A 123 -8.90 23.02 34.99
N THR A 124 -9.40 24.24 34.69
CA THR A 124 -10.08 25.12 35.63
C THR A 124 -11.60 25.10 35.45
N GLY A 125 -12.32 24.72 36.50
CA GLY A 125 -13.78 24.69 36.54
C GLY A 125 -14.43 23.48 35.86
N PRO A 126 -15.72 23.25 36.13
CA PRO A 126 -16.45 22.13 35.57
C PRO A 126 -16.64 22.32 34.05
N THR A 127 -16.44 21.26 33.27
CA THR A 127 -16.81 21.25 31.87
C THR A 127 -18.24 20.75 31.75
N ALA A 128 -19.16 21.58 31.24
CA ALA A 128 -20.55 21.19 31.01
C ALA A 128 -20.68 20.09 29.93
N GLY A 129 -19.60 19.81 29.21
CA GLY A 129 -19.51 18.82 28.12
C GLY A 129 -18.08 18.40 27.91
N CYS A 130 -17.84 17.74 26.78
CA CYS A 130 -16.52 17.34 26.32
C CYS A 130 -15.79 18.49 25.65
N ASN A 131 -14.52 18.59 25.96
CA ASN A 131 -13.61 19.50 25.31
C ASN A 131 -12.48 18.69 24.68
N GLY A 132 -12.09 19.04 23.44
CA GLY A 132 -10.88 18.53 22.82
C GLY A 132 -9.72 19.49 23.08
N ILE A 133 -8.53 18.97 23.32
CA ILE A 133 -7.35 19.83 23.17
C ILE A 133 -7.13 20.07 21.69
N SER A 134 -6.75 21.31 21.32
CA SER A 134 -6.25 21.56 19.98
C SER A 134 -5.09 20.62 19.71
N PRO A 135 -5.05 19.92 18.55
CA PRO A 135 -4.00 18.96 18.28
C PRO A 135 -2.61 19.59 18.43
N LEU A 136 -1.78 18.96 19.25
CA LEU A 136 -0.42 19.41 19.50
C LEU A 136 0.52 18.80 18.47
N THR A 137 1.31 19.64 17.81
CA THR A 137 2.24 19.19 16.77
C THR A 137 3.58 18.80 17.36
N LEU A 138 4.02 17.56 17.11
CA LEU A 138 5.37 17.11 17.41
C LEU A 138 6.21 17.23 16.13
N SER A 139 7.43 17.78 16.28
CA SER A 139 8.35 17.98 15.16
C SER A 139 8.88 16.67 14.58
N SER A 140 9.53 16.75 13.43
CA SER A 140 10.21 15.63 12.79
C SER A 140 11.37 15.01 13.61
N ALA A 141 11.81 15.67 14.69
CA ALA A 141 12.79 15.09 15.63
C ALA A 141 12.30 13.79 16.29
N TYR A 142 10.99 13.56 16.31
CA TYR A 142 10.38 12.36 16.84
C TYR A 142 10.09 11.28 15.78
N ASN A 143 10.60 11.43 14.58
CA ASN A 143 10.52 10.42 13.54
C ASN A 143 11.33 9.18 13.90
N ASN A 144 10.79 8.01 13.58
CA ASN A 144 11.52 6.74 13.65
C ASN A 144 12.12 6.40 15.02
N GLN A 145 11.47 6.84 16.10
CA GLN A 145 11.91 6.58 17.46
C GLN A 145 11.40 5.22 17.94
N PRO A 146 12.26 4.33 18.44
CA PRO A 146 11.84 3.05 19.00
C PRO A 146 11.00 3.21 20.25
N ASN A 147 11.19 4.31 20.99
CA ASN A 147 10.37 4.68 22.13
C ASN A 147 9.99 6.15 22.01
N LEU A 148 8.71 6.42 22.20
CA LEU A 148 8.15 7.74 22.39
C LEU A 148 7.25 7.72 23.62
N TYR A 149 7.47 8.65 24.52
CA TYR A 149 6.70 8.82 25.75
C TYR A 149 5.96 10.15 25.68
N LEU A 150 4.65 10.10 25.89
CA LEU A 150 3.79 11.27 26.01
C LEU A 150 3.20 11.29 27.41
N ARG A 151 3.30 12.41 28.09
CA ARG A 151 2.75 12.57 29.46
C ARG A 151 1.75 13.70 29.52
N ILE A 152 0.64 13.45 30.23
CA ILE A 152 -0.25 14.45 30.80
C ILE A 152 0.20 14.59 32.26
N PHE A 153 0.94 15.64 32.57
CA PHE A 153 1.72 15.80 33.81
C PHE A 153 1.14 16.92 34.65
N LYS A 154 0.80 16.61 35.90
CA LYS A 154 0.23 17.54 36.84
C LYS A 154 1.29 18.50 37.41
N LEU A 155 1.04 19.82 37.34
CA LEU A 155 1.98 20.83 37.79
C LEU A 155 1.81 21.20 39.25
N ASN A 156 0.58 21.29 39.75
CA ASN A 156 0.26 21.80 41.06
C ASN A 156 -0.47 20.76 41.89
N ASN A 157 -0.45 20.90 43.22
CA ASN A 157 -1.21 20.03 44.12
C ASN A 157 -2.70 20.03 43.80
N ALA A 158 -3.34 18.90 44.01
CA ALA A 158 -4.77 18.77 43.85
C ALA A 158 -5.51 19.61 44.90
N VAL A 159 -6.68 20.09 44.51
CA VAL A 159 -7.52 20.88 45.44
C VAL A 159 -8.37 19.97 46.33
N THR A 160 -8.73 18.77 45.86
CA THR A 160 -9.41 17.73 46.67
C THR A 160 -9.26 16.35 46.04
N ALA A 161 -9.35 15.28 46.84
CA ALA A 161 -9.19 13.88 46.43
C ALA A 161 -10.30 13.34 45.48
N LEU A 162 -11.35 14.09 45.22
CA LEU A 162 -12.50 13.65 44.44
C LEU A 162 -12.55 14.20 43.00
N ASN A 163 -11.55 14.99 42.60
CA ASN A 163 -11.50 15.62 41.29
C ASN A 163 -11.08 14.62 40.22
N ARG A 164 -11.91 14.48 39.20
CA ARG A 164 -11.74 13.51 38.15
C ARG A 164 -11.43 14.19 36.82
N LEU A 165 -10.32 13.78 36.22
CA LEU A 165 -10.05 13.99 34.80
C LEU A 165 -10.48 12.75 34.07
N ARG A 166 -11.39 12.89 33.10
CA ARG A 166 -11.79 11.86 32.15
C ARG A 166 -11.17 12.14 30.82
N LEU A 167 -10.57 11.14 30.25
CA LEU A 167 -9.93 11.21 28.92
C LEU A 167 -10.62 10.24 27.98
N ASP A 168 -10.72 10.64 26.73
CA ASP A 168 -11.26 9.84 25.66
C ASP A 168 -10.56 10.16 24.34
N ASN A 169 -10.70 9.29 23.34
CA ASN A 169 -10.16 9.51 22.00
C ASN A 169 -8.70 9.97 21.97
N ILE A 170 -7.84 9.39 22.83
CA ILE A 170 -6.43 9.76 22.86
C ILE A 170 -5.77 9.23 21.58
N THR A 171 -5.24 10.11 20.75
CA THR A 171 -4.69 9.77 19.43
C THR A 171 -3.33 10.40 19.20
N LEU A 172 -2.48 9.65 18.51
CA LEU A 172 -1.31 10.19 17.83
C LEU A 172 -1.44 9.84 16.34
N GLN A 173 -1.41 10.88 15.52
CA GLN A 173 -1.48 10.75 14.08
C GLN A 173 -0.17 11.22 13.47
N ALA A 174 0.32 10.51 12.48
CA ALA A 174 1.43 10.91 11.63
C ALA A 174 0.87 11.56 10.36
N THR A 175 1.55 12.55 9.83
CA THR A 175 1.32 12.95 8.45
C THR A 175 2.01 11.92 7.58
N ALA A 176 1.26 10.99 7.01
CA ALA A 176 1.84 10.04 6.09
C ALA A 176 2.31 10.81 4.84
N LEU A 177 3.61 10.84 4.59
CA LEU A 177 4.11 11.11 3.26
C LEU A 177 3.77 9.88 2.42
N PRO A 178 3.13 10.04 1.26
CA PRO A 178 2.92 8.92 0.36
C PRO A 178 4.25 8.23 0.09
N VAL A 179 4.23 6.92 -0.11
CA VAL A 179 5.42 6.19 -0.55
C VAL A 179 5.95 6.87 -1.81
N GLU A 180 7.17 7.34 -1.74
CA GLU A 180 7.82 7.94 -2.89
C GLU A 180 8.47 6.84 -3.71
N LEU A 181 7.81 6.50 -4.81
CA LEU A 181 8.37 5.63 -5.84
C LEU A 181 9.43 6.43 -6.61
N THR A 182 10.70 6.10 -6.45
CA THR A 182 11.80 6.83 -7.12
C THR A 182 11.87 6.49 -8.59
N TYR A 183 11.59 5.24 -8.94
CA TYR A 183 11.37 4.83 -10.33
C TYR A 183 10.49 3.58 -10.43
N PHE A 184 9.87 3.42 -11.59
CA PHE A 184 9.20 2.21 -12.02
C PHE A 184 9.48 2.03 -13.51
N GLN A 185 10.23 1.00 -13.87
CA GLN A 185 10.74 0.79 -15.23
C GLN A 185 10.47 -0.63 -15.70
N THR A 186 10.24 -0.72 -17.01
CA THR A 186 10.04 -1.98 -17.72
C THR A 186 11.03 -2.06 -18.89
N GLU A 187 11.66 -3.20 -19.06
CA GLU A 187 12.67 -3.44 -20.08
C GLU A 187 12.44 -4.82 -20.73
N VAL A 188 12.48 -4.88 -22.05
CA VAL A 188 12.45 -6.15 -22.78
C VAL A 188 13.77 -6.88 -22.53
N ALA A 189 13.69 -8.08 -21.98
CA ALA A 189 14.81 -8.99 -21.84
C ALA A 189 14.82 -10.02 -22.97
N ASP A 190 15.84 -10.87 -22.99
CA ASP A 190 15.94 -11.97 -23.96
C ASP A 190 14.71 -12.89 -23.88
N ASN A 191 14.37 -13.52 -25.01
CA ASN A 191 13.27 -14.48 -25.13
C ASN A 191 11.88 -13.94 -24.78
N GLN A 192 11.59 -12.66 -25.11
CA GLN A 192 10.26 -12.06 -24.96
C GLN A 192 9.79 -11.89 -23.51
N LYS A 193 10.71 -11.94 -22.56
CA LYS A 193 10.44 -11.64 -21.16
C LYS A 193 10.53 -10.14 -20.92
N ILE A 194 9.81 -9.66 -19.92
CA ILE A 194 9.91 -8.26 -19.51
C ILE A 194 10.42 -8.21 -18.07
N ASN A 195 11.57 -7.57 -17.90
CA ASN A 195 12.08 -7.22 -16.58
C ASN A 195 11.42 -5.95 -16.08
N ILE A 196 10.85 -6.03 -14.91
CA ILE A 196 10.15 -4.94 -14.25
C ILE A 196 10.92 -4.63 -12.97
N ARG A 197 11.30 -3.37 -12.77
CA ARG A 197 12.07 -2.92 -11.61
C ARG A 197 11.45 -1.66 -11.03
N TRP A 198 11.42 -1.57 -9.71
CA TRP A 198 11.03 -0.35 -9.03
C TRP A 198 11.83 -0.17 -7.76
N GLU A 199 11.81 1.06 -7.29
CA GLU A 199 12.54 1.47 -6.09
C GLU A 199 11.68 2.44 -5.30
N THR A 200 11.65 2.25 -3.98
CA THR A 200 11.00 3.15 -3.04
C THR A 200 12.06 3.90 -2.24
N ALA A 201 11.91 5.21 -2.04
CA ALA A 201 12.74 5.98 -1.13
C ALA A 201 12.41 5.66 0.32
N THR A 202 11.11 5.57 0.60
CA THR A 202 10.56 5.24 1.92
C THR A 202 9.35 4.33 1.77
N GLU A 203 9.10 3.49 2.77
CA GLU A 203 7.86 2.72 2.89
C GLU A 203 7.32 2.91 4.30
N ILE A 204 6.00 3.06 4.42
CA ILE A 204 5.34 3.22 5.70
C ILE A 204 4.12 2.32 5.74
N ASN A 205 4.09 1.41 6.73
CA ASN A 205 2.98 0.49 6.94
C ASN A 205 2.63 -0.38 5.71
N SER A 206 3.56 -0.50 4.77
CA SER A 206 3.35 -1.23 3.51
C SER A 206 3.19 -2.73 3.78
N SER A 207 2.21 -3.36 3.15
CA SER A 207 2.01 -4.80 3.19
C SER A 207 2.69 -5.45 2.00
N HIS A 208 2.24 -5.10 0.80
CA HIS A 208 2.75 -5.70 -0.43
C HIS A 208 2.48 -4.80 -1.65
N PHE A 209 3.20 -5.08 -2.72
CA PHE A 209 2.94 -4.53 -4.04
C PHE A 209 2.14 -5.51 -4.89
N VAL A 210 1.15 -5.00 -5.63
CA VAL A 210 0.42 -5.73 -6.65
C VAL A 210 0.90 -5.25 -8.01
N LEU A 211 1.51 -6.15 -8.78
CA LEU A 211 1.88 -5.88 -10.15
C LEU A 211 0.80 -6.39 -11.09
N GLU A 212 0.33 -5.53 -11.97
CA GLU A 212 -0.77 -5.81 -12.88
C GLU A 212 -0.33 -5.54 -14.32
N ARG A 213 -0.86 -6.33 -15.28
CA ARG A 213 -0.61 -6.17 -16.71
C ARG A 213 -1.93 -5.95 -17.45
N SER A 214 -1.88 -5.13 -18.52
CA SER A 214 -2.99 -4.87 -19.44
C SER A 214 -2.50 -4.79 -20.87
N ARG A 215 -3.39 -5.05 -21.84
CA ARG A 215 -3.17 -4.79 -23.29
C ARG A 215 -3.71 -3.44 -23.74
N ASP A 216 -4.71 -2.92 -23.06
CA ASP A 216 -5.52 -1.77 -23.47
C ASP A 216 -5.40 -0.58 -22.53
N ALA A 217 -4.52 -0.65 -21.51
CA ALA A 217 -4.35 0.32 -20.44
C ALA A 217 -5.62 0.56 -19.59
N ALA A 218 -6.66 -0.26 -19.76
CA ALA A 218 -7.94 -0.16 -19.06
C ALA A 218 -8.21 -1.41 -18.20
N ASN A 219 -8.09 -2.59 -18.80
CA ASN A 219 -8.38 -3.87 -18.16
C ASN A 219 -7.09 -4.51 -17.64
N TYR A 220 -6.81 -4.31 -16.35
CA TYR A 220 -5.62 -4.82 -15.69
C TYR A 220 -5.89 -6.15 -14.99
N LYS A 221 -4.97 -7.11 -15.17
CA LYS A 221 -4.96 -8.40 -14.45
C LYS A 221 -3.72 -8.48 -13.58
N SER A 222 -3.88 -8.88 -12.33
CA SER A 222 -2.75 -9.12 -11.42
C SER A 222 -1.90 -10.28 -11.94
N ILE A 223 -0.58 -10.06 -11.98
CA ILE A 223 0.42 -11.05 -12.41
C ILE A 223 1.37 -11.43 -11.27
N ALA A 224 1.50 -10.58 -10.25
CA ALA A 224 2.31 -10.87 -9.07
C ALA A 224 1.89 -10.06 -7.86
N ASN A 225 2.11 -10.64 -6.67
CA ASN A 225 2.11 -9.98 -5.39
C ASN A 225 3.52 -10.09 -4.80
N ILE A 226 4.12 -8.97 -4.46
CA ILE A 226 5.49 -8.89 -3.96
C ILE A 226 5.45 -8.25 -2.57
N GLU A 227 5.97 -8.95 -1.56
CA GLU A 227 5.99 -8.48 -0.19
C GLU A 227 6.80 -7.18 -0.08
N ALA A 228 6.26 -6.19 0.63
CA ALA A 228 6.92 -4.93 0.89
C ALA A 228 7.80 -5.02 2.15
N ALA A 229 8.71 -4.06 2.32
CA ALA A 229 9.57 -4.02 3.52
C ALA A 229 8.83 -3.65 4.81
N GLY A 230 7.54 -3.31 4.71
CA GLY A 230 6.72 -2.87 5.83
C GLY A 230 6.92 -1.39 6.11
N SER A 231 7.83 -1.06 7.00
CA SER A 231 8.24 0.33 7.25
C SER A 231 9.75 0.46 7.11
N SER A 232 10.18 1.35 6.22
CA SER A 232 11.59 1.59 5.93
C SER A 232 11.82 3.05 5.57
N ASN A 233 12.86 3.64 6.12
CA ASN A 233 13.36 4.97 5.77
C ASN A 233 14.61 4.90 4.87
N THR A 234 14.92 3.72 4.35
CA THR A 234 16.01 3.48 3.41
C THR A 234 15.45 2.92 2.13
N THR A 235 16.07 3.31 1.04
CA THR A 235 15.76 2.86 -0.31
C THR A 235 15.62 1.34 -0.37
N LYS A 236 14.52 0.85 -0.94
CA LYS A 236 14.26 -0.56 -1.24
C LYS A 236 14.14 -0.77 -2.73
N LYS A 237 14.72 -1.87 -3.20
CA LYS A 237 14.74 -2.24 -4.62
C LYS A 237 13.99 -3.54 -4.82
N TYR A 238 13.16 -3.57 -5.84
CA TYR A 238 12.32 -4.70 -6.19
C TYR A 238 12.46 -5.02 -7.66
N SER A 239 12.28 -6.28 -8.01
CA SER A 239 12.26 -6.73 -9.39
C SER A 239 11.30 -7.90 -9.57
N PHE A 240 10.75 -8.00 -10.76
CA PHE A 240 9.93 -9.11 -11.23
C PHE A 240 10.18 -9.34 -12.71
N THR A 241 10.19 -10.60 -13.14
CA THR A 241 10.29 -10.93 -14.56
C THR A 241 8.97 -11.54 -15.02
N ASP A 242 8.29 -10.86 -15.95
CA ASP A 242 7.12 -11.41 -16.62
C ASP A 242 7.59 -12.35 -17.74
N GLU A 243 7.48 -13.63 -17.48
CA GLU A 243 7.86 -14.69 -18.45
C GLU A 243 6.76 -14.99 -19.47
N SER A 244 5.57 -14.45 -19.27
CA SER A 244 4.40 -14.64 -20.10
C SER A 244 3.91 -13.35 -20.77
N ALA A 245 4.82 -12.39 -20.95
CA ALA A 245 4.50 -11.13 -21.58
C ALA A 245 3.97 -11.34 -23.02
N LEU A 246 3.12 -10.42 -23.45
CA LEU A 246 2.36 -10.55 -24.69
C LEU A 246 3.06 -9.80 -25.81
N PHE A 247 2.96 -10.30 -27.04
CA PHE A 247 3.41 -9.54 -28.22
C PHE A 247 2.64 -8.23 -28.37
N GLY A 248 3.32 -7.21 -28.90
CA GLY A 248 2.79 -5.86 -28.99
C GLY A 248 2.93 -5.10 -27.68
N THR A 249 2.06 -4.13 -27.46
CA THR A 249 2.13 -3.24 -26.29
C THR A 249 1.62 -3.93 -25.03
N ASN A 250 2.43 -3.92 -24.00
CA ASN A 250 2.08 -4.33 -22.64
C ASN A 250 2.11 -3.09 -21.74
N TYR A 251 1.06 -2.90 -20.97
CA TYR A 251 0.98 -1.85 -19.95
C TYR A 251 1.10 -2.50 -18.59
N TYR A 252 2.07 -2.07 -17.81
CA TYR A 252 2.27 -2.53 -16.44
C TYR A 252 1.87 -1.44 -15.45
N ARG A 253 1.13 -1.83 -14.44
CA ARG A 253 0.71 -0.97 -13.35
C ARG A 253 1.14 -1.57 -12.03
N LEU A 254 1.73 -0.75 -11.18
CA LEU A 254 2.09 -1.09 -9.81
C LEU A 254 1.10 -0.45 -8.86
N SER A 255 0.66 -1.21 -7.87
CA SER A 255 -0.13 -0.71 -6.75
C SER A 255 0.54 -1.14 -5.46
N GLN A 256 0.61 -0.25 -4.48
CA GLN A 256 0.99 -0.58 -3.12
C GLN A 256 -0.26 -0.77 -2.27
N ILE A 257 -0.24 -1.78 -1.42
CA ILE A 257 -1.28 -2.05 -0.43
C ILE A 257 -0.66 -1.93 0.95
N ASP A 258 -1.22 -1.10 1.80
CA ASP A 258 -0.82 -0.95 3.18
C ASP A 258 -1.51 -2.01 4.07
N ARG A 259 -1.02 -2.19 5.29
CA ARG A 259 -1.57 -3.18 6.24
C ARG A 259 -3.00 -2.88 6.69
N ASP A 260 -3.42 -1.62 6.59
CA ASP A 260 -4.80 -1.19 6.85
C ASP A 260 -5.73 -1.34 5.62
N GLY A 261 -5.19 -1.83 4.50
CA GLY A 261 -5.93 -2.02 3.24
C GLY A 261 -5.95 -0.80 2.33
N THR A 262 -5.34 0.31 2.72
CA THR A 262 -5.21 1.49 1.84
C THR A 262 -4.42 1.11 0.59
N LYS A 263 -4.93 1.52 -0.58
CA LYS A 263 -4.32 1.23 -1.88
C LYS A 263 -3.84 2.51 -2.54
N GLN A 264 -2.56 2.54 -2.92
CA GLN A 264 -1.98 3.57 -3.79
C GLN A 264 -1.64 2.96 -5.15
N ILE A 265 -2.08 3.64 -6.23
CA ILE A 265 -1.82 3.20 -7.60
C ILE A 265 -0.83 4.15 -8.24
N PHE A 266 0.24 3.59 -8.82
CA PHE A 266 1.27 4.36 -9.52
C PHE A 266 0.99 4.45 -11.02
N ARG A 267 1.64 5.42 -11.68
CA ARG A 267 1.48 5.64 -13.12
C ARG A 267 1.92 4.40 -13.90
N PRO A 268 1.10 3.89 -14.83
CA PRO A 268 1.47 2.76 -15.65
C PRO A 268 2.67 3.04 -16.56
N GLN A 269 3.43 1.98 -16.87
CA GLN A 269 4.50 1.97 -17.85
C GLN A 269 4.09 1.12 -19.04
N ALA A 270 4.42 1.58 -20.24
CA ALA A 270 4.19 0.83 -21.46
C ALA A 270 5.52 0.31 -22.02
N VAL A 271 5.53 -0.93 -22.47
CA VAL A 271 6.67 -1.54 -23.16
C VAL A 271 6.15 -2.38 -24.32
N ILE A 272 6.87 -2.37 -25.42
CA ILE A 272 6.50 -3.09 -26.64
C ILE A 272 7.44 -4.27 -26.80
N ILE A 273 6.88 -5.47 -26.91
CA ILE A 273 7.60 -6.63 -27.43
C ILE A 273 7.45 -6.61 -28.93
N ASP A 274 8.55 -6.29 -29.61
CA ASP A 274 8.64 -6.33 -31.06
C ASP A 274 8.78 -7.79 -31.53
N ASP A 275 8.08 -8.12 -32.60
CA ASP A 275 8.11 -9.45 -33.24
C ASP A 275 9.19 -9.57 -34.31
N THR A 276 9.98 -8.51 -34.53
CA THR A 276 10.98 -8.43 -35.64
C THR A 276 11.97 -9.59 -35.62
N TYR A 277 12.30 -10.09 -34.43
CA TYR A 277 13.29 -11.17 -34.28
C TYR A 277 12.69 -12.58 -34.26
N LEU A 278 11.38 -12.73 -34.33
CA LEU A 278 10.78 -14.06 -34.36
C LEU A 278 10.90 -14.71 -35.74
N PRO A 279 11.32 -15.97 -35.77
CA PRO A 279 11.26 -16.71 -37.02
C PRO A 279 9.81 -16.92 -37.46
N PHE A 280 9.57 -16.93 -38.76
CA PHE A 280 8.29 -17.32 -39.31
C PHE A 280 7.90 -18.71 -38.77
N GLY A 281 6.72 -18.87 -38.21
CA GLY A 281 6.28 -20.15 -37.65
C GLY A 281 5.34 -20.06 -36.47
N VAL A 282 5.20 -21.18 -35.79
CA VAL A 282 4.31 -21.37 -34.63
C VAL A 282 5.09 -21.29 -33.33
N PHE A 283 4.55 -20.58 -32.33
CA PHE A 283 5.17 -20.48 -31.02
C PHE A 283 4.12 -20.26 -29.92
N PRO A 284 4.36 -20.78 -28.70
CA PRO A 284 5.38 -21.78 -28.41
C PRO A 284 5.14 -23.05 -29.20
N ASN A 285 6.18 -23.83 -29.43
CA ASN A 285 6.05 -25.18 -29.98
C ASN A 285 7.10 -26.07 -29.28
N PRO A 286 6.71 -26.97 -28.39
CA PRO A 286 5.33 -27.43 -28.08
C PRO A 286 4.40 -26.36 -27.54
N SER A 287 3.10 -26.53 -27.77
CA SER A 287 2.05 -25.59 -27.44
C SER A 287 0.99 -26.22 -26.51
N THR A 288 0.10 -25.38 -26.01
CA THR A 288 -1.04 -25.82 -25.20
C THR A 288 -2.22 -26.22 -26.06
N ALA A 289 -3.17 -26.96 -25.50
CA ALA A 289 -4.37 -27.42 -26.18
C ALA A 289 -5.38 -26.29 -26.50
N THR A 290 -5.18 -25.08 -25.97
CA THR A 290 -6.16 -24.00 -26.02
C THR A 290 -5.80 -22.85 -26.95
N ASN A 291 -4.51 -22.49 -27.05
CA ASN A 291 -4.06 -21.41 -27.92
C ASN A 291 -2.56 -21.49 -28.23
N PHE A 292 -2.19 -20.90 -29.35
CA PHE A 292 -0.80 -20.67 -29.77
C PHE A 292 -0.74 -19.49 -30.72
N ASN A 293 0.46 -18.96 -30.96
CA ASN A 293 0.67 -17.84 -31.85
C ASN A 293 1.35 -18.30 -33.13
N VAL A 294 1.05 -17.59 -34.23
CA VAL A 294 1.67 -17.82 -35.54
C VAL A 294 2.24 -16.51 -36.02
N LYS A 295 3.54 -16.51 -36.37
CA LYS A 295 4.13 -15.41 -37.11
C LYS A 295 3.92 -15.62 -38.61
N VAL A 296 3.38 -14.58 -39.26
CA VAL A 296 3.11 -14.49 -40.69
C VAL A 296 3.83 -13.28 -41.28
N GLU A 297 3.89 -13.16 -42.60
CA GLU A 297 4.46 -11.99 -43.26
C GLU A 297 3.52 -10.80 -43.19
N ASP A 298 2.24 -11.02 -43.42
CA ASP A 298 1.16 -10.07 -43.24
C ASP A 298 -0.10 -10.80 -42.74
N SER A 299 -0.65 -10.36 -41.64
CA SER A 299 -1.84 -10.98 -41.03
C SER A 299 -3.12 -10.74 -41.79
N ASP A 300 -3.20 -9.67 -42.62
CA ASP A 300 -4.39 -9.35 -43.41
C ASP A 300 -4.46 -10.22 -44.68
N GLU A 301 -3.34 -10.77 -45.11
CA GLU A 301 -3.21 -11.61 -46.30
C GLU A 301 -3.09 -13.11 -45.98
N ALA A 302 -3.00 -13.49 -44.71
CA ALA A 302 -2.81 -14.85 -44.28
C ALA A 302 -4.13 -15.58 -44.07
N SER A 303 -4.27 -16.75 -44.69
CA SER A 303 -5.30 -17.73 -44.33
C SER A 303 -4.67 -18.97 -43.69
N LEU A 304 -5.31 -19.48 -42.64
CA LEU A 304 -4.78 -20.58 -41.84
C LEU A 304 -5.75 -21.76 -41.83
N ASN A 305 -5.19 -22.95 -41.94
CA ASN A 305 -5.92 -24.21 -41.84
C ASN A 305 -5.16 -25.16 -40.92
N LEU A 306 -5.80 -25.61 -39.82
CA LEU A 306 -5.23 -26.56 -38.87
C LEU A 306 -5.85 -27.94 -39.11
N THR A 307 -5.00 -28.97 -39.27
CA THR A 307 -5.45 -30.35 -39.38
C THR A 307 -4.79 -31.24 -38.33
N ASP A 308 -5.51 -32.25 -37.89
CA ASP A 308 -4.91 -33.34 -37.11
C ASP A 308 -4.16 -34.33 -38.07
N PHE A 309 -3.51 -35.32 -37.47
CA PHE A 309 -2.72 -36.29 -38.22
C PHE A 309 -3.57 -37.17 -39.17
N SER A 310 -4.89 -37.27 -38.98
CA SER A 310 -5.81 -37.96 -39.86
C SER A 310 -6.28 -37.11 -41.03
N GLY A 311 -5.93 -35.82 -41.07
CA GLY A 311 -6.36 -34.86 -42.08
C GLY A 311 -7.71 -34.18 -41.76
N ARG A 312 -8.25 -34.37 -40.55
CA ARG A 312 -9.46 -33.69 -40.08
C ARG A 312 -9.16 -32.23 -39.81
N VAL A 313 -9.94 -31.35 -40.40
CA VAL A 313 -9.84 -29.90 -40.17
C VAL A 313 -10.37 -29.55 -38.79
N ILE A 314 -9.60 -28.75 -38.06
CA ILE A 314 -9.94 -28.19 -36.74
C ILE A 314 -10.44 -26.76 -36.96
N PRO A 315 -11.67 -26.42 -36.56
CA PRO A 315 -12.17 -25.05 -36.62
C PRO A 315 -11.37 -24.12 -35.71
N LEU A 316 -11.07 -22.93 -36.22
CA LEU A 316 -10.24 -21.95 -35.53
C LEU A 316 -10.97 -20.62 -35.34
N ASN A 317 -10.76 -20.00 -34.19
CA ASN A 317 -10.92 -18.56 -33.99
C ASN A 317 -9.54 -17.92 -34.10
N ILE A 318 -9.41 -16.88 -34.92
CA ILE A 318 -8.15 -16.22 -35.23
C ILE A 318 -8.26 -14.77 -34.75
N ASN A 319 -7.34 -14.38 -33.89
CA ASN A 319 -7.26 -13.03 -33.35
C ASN A 319 -5.96 -12.35 -33.85
N LYS A 320 -6.08 -11.17 -34.46
CA LYS A 320 -4.92 -10.39 -34.89
C LYS A 320 -4.30 -9.66 -33.69
N LEU A 321 -3.07 -10.03 -33.34
CA LEU A 321 -2.33 -9.37 -32.26
C LEU A 321 -1.49 -8.20 -32.79
N THR A 322 -0.79 -8.42 -33.92
CA THR A 322 0.00 -7.40 -34.63
C THR A 322 -0.16 -7.61 -36.13
N GLN A 323 0.50 -6.76 -36.93
CA GLN A 323 0.50 -6.94 -38.42
C GLN A 323 1.12 -8.27 -38.83
N THR A 324 1.94 -8.90 -38.03
CA THR A 324 2.68 -10.12 -38.37
C THR A 324 2.46 -11.27 -37.39
N ILE A 325 1.61 -11.11 -36.36
CA ILE A 325 1.29 -12.17 -35.39
C ILE A 325 -0.21 -12.37 -35.27
N LEU A 326 -0.61 -13.60 -35.39
CA LEU A 326 -1.95 -14.10 -35.16
C LEU A 326 -1.98 -15.02 -33.94
N GLU A 327 -2.95 -14.85 -33.10
CA GLU A 327 -3.30 -15.80 -32.04
C GLU A 327 -4.34 -16.76 -32.57
N ILE A 328 -4.06 -18.03 -32.44
CA ILE A 328 -4.91 -19.11 -32.93
C ILE A 328 -5.55 -19.80 -31.74
N MET A 329 -6.86 -19.82 -31.73
CA MET A 329 -7.68 -20.47 -30.69
C MET A 329 -8.53 -21.55 -31.35
N PRO A 330 -8.18 -22.85 -31.23
CA PRO A 330 -9.02 -23.92 -31.66
C PRO A 330 -10.41 -23.86 -30.98
N LEU A 331 -11.48 -24.06 -31.73
CA LEU A 331 -12.84 -24.05 -31.19
C LEU A 331 -13.19 -25.36 -30.47
N GLU A 332 -12.30 -26.33 -30.47
CA GLU A 332 -12.40 -27.55 -29.68
C GLU A 332 -11.08 -27.78 -28.90
N PHE A 333 -11.15 -28.53 -27.81
CA PHE A 333 -9.96 -28.88 -27.02
C PHE A 333 -9.09 -29.86 -27.81
N LEU A 334 -7.85 -29.46 -28.08
CA LEU A 334 -6.89 -30.30 -28.80
C LEU A 334 -6.33 -31.37 -27.87
N LYS A 335 -6.36 -32.63 -28.30
CA LYS A 335 -5.67 -33.72 -27.59
C LYS A 335 -4.17 -33.61 -27.81
N SER A 336 -3.41 -34.14 -26.85
CA SER A 336 -1.97 -34.25 -27.00
C SER A 336 -1.64 -35.02 -28.28
N GLY A 337 -0.74 -34.44 -29.08
CA GLY A 337 -0.39 -35.02 -30.37
C GLY A 337 0.20 -34.04 -31.36
N THR A 338 0.33 -34.49 -32.59
CA THR A 338 0.86 -33.70 -33.69
C THR A 338 -0.26 -33.16 -34.57
N TYR A 339 -0.18 -31.87 -34.88
CA TYR A 339 -1.06 -31.17 -35.79
C TYR A 339 -0.25 -30.51 -36.90
N ILE A 340 -0.88 -30.26 -38.06
CA ILE A 340 -0.29 -29.54 -39.16
C ILE A 340 -1.05 -28.24 -39.37
N LEU A 341 -0.36 -27.12 -39.22
CA LEU A 341 -0.85 -25.80 -39.60
C LEU A 341 -0.35 -25.45 -41.02
N GLU A 342 -1.27 -25.19 -41.89
CA GLU A 342 -1.02 -24.61 -43.19
C GLU A 342 -1.27 -23.11 -43.13
N VAL A 343 -0.31 -22.32 -43.59
CA VAL A 343 -0.39 -20.87 -43.69
C VAL A 343 -0.24 -20.52 -45.18
N GLN A 344 -1.32 -20.01 -45.74
CA GLN A 344 -1.37 -19.54 -47.14
C GLN A 344 -1.27 -18.02 -47.17
N THR A 345 -0.33 -17.46 -47.89
CA THR A 345 -0.20 -16.02 -48.19
C THR A 345 -0.20 -15.80 -49.68
N LEU A 346 -0.20 -14.54 -50.17
CA LEU A 346 -0.30 -14.17 -51.61
C LEU A 346 0.76 -14.82 -52.56
N GLY A 347 1.65 -15.58 -52.14
CA GLY A 347 2.66 -16.22 -52.99
C GLY A 347 3.24 -17.48 -52.42
N SER A 348 2.82 -17.91 -51.23
CA SER A 348 3.43 -19.07 -50.57
C SER A 348 2.44 -19.86 -49.73
N LEU A 349 2.63 -21.18 -49.74
CA LEU A 349 2.00 -22.10 -48.81
C LEU A 349 3.10 -22.71 -47.94
N LYS A 350 3.01 -22.44 -46.64
CA LYS A 350 3.93 -22.99 -45.66
C LYS A 350 3.19 -23.93 -44.72
N LYS A 351 3.84 -25.06 -44.37
CA LYS A 351 3.28 -26.04 -43.43
C LYS A 351 4.16 -26.11 -42.19
N HIS A 352 3.54 -26.01 -41.03
CA HIS A 352 4.20 -26.09 -39.73
C HIS A 352 3.66 -27.25 -38.92
N LYS A 353 4.57 -28.07 -38.41
CA LYS A 353 4.24 -29.11 -37.45
C LYS A 353 4.11 -28.48 -36.06
N ILE A 354 2.96 -28.69 -35.40
CA ILE A 354 2.70 -28.27 -34.04
C ILE A 354 2.64 -29.51 -33.15
N LEU A 355 3.32 -29.45 -32.02
CA LEU A 355 3.22 -30.45 -30.97
C LEU A 355 2.36 -29.88 -29.87
N ILE A 356 1.23 -30.53 -29.58
CA ILE A 356 0.35 -30.17 -28.43
C ILE A 356 0.69 -31.10 -27.28
N LEU A 357 0.95 -30.50 -26.12
CA LEU A 357 1.15 -31.21 -24.84
C LEU A 357 -0.03 -30.92 -23.91
N GLU A 358 -0.27 -31.86 -22.98
CA GLU A 358 -1.28 -31.70 -21.92
C GLU A 358 -0.90 -30.59 -20.94
#